data_d922bd7a7a19cac80e6548c476c979a2
#
_entry.id   d922bd7a7a19cac80e6548c476c979a2
#
_cell.length_a   1.000
_cell.length_b   1.000
_cell.length_c   1.000
_cell.angle_alpha   90.00
_cell.angle_beta   90.00
_cell.angle_gamma   90.00
#
_symmetry.space_group_name_H-M   'P 1'
#
loop_
_entity.id
_entity.type
_entity.pdbx_description
1 polymer ?
#
loop_
_entity_poly.entity_id
_entity_poly.type
_entity_poly.pdbx_seq_one_letter_code
_entity_poly.pdbx_strand_id
1 'polypeptide(L)'
;GLNDINAEVLYSVWAELYNIQQSQLSTEAAIAGMSVNLAPSNGLVLSMSGFTDKQDVLLKQALSGLKADVTAQAFTQAIDRYKRGLLNQQKQFPYAQAFGAYSKLIRTGSFDTEALIKAAESLSVADLNKLKTATFATNDLRVFSYGNYNQQDIESIANELSATLPSNHTSSEFARSKAWLPQPGETRVLQKDIDVADVAVVDMTVHPVPGYKQKAQAAVLQSHFRTIAFDKMRTEEQLAYAV
;
A
#
# COMPACT_ATOMS: atom_id res chain seq x y z
N GLY A 1 -12.24 6.55 4.82
CA GLY A 1 -12.23 6.90 3.38
C GLY A 1 -10.89 7.43 2.92
N LEU A 2 -10.66 7.48 1.62
CA LEU A 2 -9.39 7.90 0.99
C LEU A 2 -8.83 9.27 1.46
N ASN A 3 -9.66 10.10 2.08
CA ASN A 3 -9.29 11.44 2.52
C ASN A 3 -9.29 11.59 4.05
N ASP A 4 -9.29 10.48 4.78
CA ASP A 4 -9.26 10.47 6.25
C ASP A 4 -7.85 10.06 6.71
N ILE A 5 -7.07 11.04 7.12
CA ILE A 5 -5.68 10.86 7.57
C ILE A 5 -5.60 9.99 8.84
N ASN A 6 -6.57 10.10 9.73
CA ASN A 6 -6.59 9.30 10.96
C ASN A 6 -6.86 7.83 10.64
N ALA A 7 -7.80 7.57 9.73
CA ALA A 7 -8.06 6.20 9.25
C ALA A 7 -6.84 5.61 8.55
N GLU A 8 -6.12 6.38 7.72
CA GLU A 8 -4.88 5.94 7.06
C GLU A 8 -3.82 5.49 8.08
N VAL A 9 -3.57 6.31 9.11
CA VAL A 9 -2.63 5.98 10.18
C VAL A 9 -3.09 4.73 10.95
N LEU A 10 -4.36 4.69 11.34
CA LEU A 10 -4.90 3.57 12.13
C LEU A 10 -4.90 2.25 11.37
N TYR A 11 -5.22 2.23 10.07
CA TYR A 11 -5.10 1.02 9.25
C TYR A 11 -3.66 0.57 9.10
N SER A 12 -2.71 1.50 8.94
CA SER A 12 -1.29 1.18 8.88
C SER A 12 -0.77 0.56 10.18
N VAL A 13 -1.14 1.16 11.31
CA VAL A 13 -0.79 0.66 12.65
C VAL A 13 -1.46 -0.69 12.95
N TRP A 14 -2.72 -0.86 12.55
CA TRP A 14 -3.40 -2.15 12.70
C TRP A 14 -2.73 -3.26 11.89
N ALA A 15 -2.39 -2.99 10.63
CA ALA A 15 -1.71 -3.97 9.79
C ALA A 15 -0.34 -4.36 10.39
N GLU A 16 0.42 -3.39 10.90
CA GLU A 16 1.70 -3.65 11.57
C GLU A 16 1.53 -4.52 12.82
N LEU A 17 0.61 -4.14 13.70
CA LEU A 17 0.31 -4.91 14.92
C LEU A 17 -0.14 -6.34 14.61
N TYR A 18 -1.02 -6.50 13.62
CA TYR A 18 -1.43 -7.81 13.15
C TYR A 18 -0.25 -8.67 12.70
N ASN A 19 0.59 -8.15 11.82
CA ASN A 19 1.72 -8.90 11.29
C ASN A 19 2.72 -9.29 12.39
N ILE A 20 2.91 -8.45 13.39
CA ILE A 20 3.73 -8.76 14.57
C ILE A 20 3.09 -9.88 15.41
N GLN A 21 1.80 -9.74 15.71
CA GLN A 21 1.07 -10.74 16.51
C GLN A 21 0.96 -12.08 15.79
N GLN A 22 0.89 -12.08 14.46
CA GLN A 22 0.82 -13.27 13.61
C GLN A 22 2.19 -13.73 13.09
N SER A 23 3.29 -13.27 13.66
CA SER A 23 4.66 -13.62 13.19
C SER A 23 4.95 -15.13 13.24
N GLN A 24 4.44 -15.82 14.26
CA GLN A 24 4.55 -17.27 14.34
C GLN A 24 3.78 -17.95 13.21
N LEU A 25 2.53 -17.57 12.99
CA LEU A 25 1.70 -18.09 11.89
C LEU A 25 2.36 -17.84 10.53
N SER A 26 2.90 -16.64 10.33
CA SER A 26 3.63 -16.29 9.10
C SER A 26 4.86 -17.17 8.89
N THR A 27 5.60 -17.47 9.97
CA THR A 27 6.80 -18.33 9.92
C THR A 27 6.42 -19.78 9.60
N GLU A 28 5.39 -20.31 10.26
CA GLU A 28 4.89 -21.67 10.02
C GLU A 28 4.34 -21.81 8.58
N ALA A 29 3.61 -20.80 8.10
CA ALA A 29 3.14 -20.75 6.72
C ALA A 29 4.30 -20.74 5.73
N ALA A 30 5.35 -19.95 5.97
CA ALA A 30 6.53 -19.88 5.11
C ALA A 30 7.26 -21.21 5.01
N ILE A 31 7.40 -21.94 6.11
CA ILE A 31 7.99 -23.30 6.11
C ILE A 31 7.15 -24.27 5.26
N ALA A 32 5.82 -24.09 5.25
CA ALA A 32 4.90 -24.89 4.44
C ALA A 32 4.77 -24.37 2.99
N GLY A 33 5.58 -23.42 2.55
CA GLY A 33 5.53 -22.85 1.19
C GLY A 33 4.32 -21.93 0.96
N MET A 34 3.77 -21.36 2.02
CA MET A 34 2.65 -20.41 2.00
C MET A 34 3.07 -19.07 2.59
N SER A 35 2.29 -18.05 2.32
CA SER A 35 2.47 -16.74 2.95
C SER A 35 1.13 -16.14 3.36
N VAL A 36 1.15 -15.30 4.39
CA VAL A 36 0.04 -14.47 4.85
C VAL A 36 0.57 -13.12 5.26
N ASN A 37 -0.11 -12.06 4.84
CA ASN A 37 0.25 -10.69 5.16
C ASN A 37 -0.98 -9.79 5.17
N LEU A 38 -1.05 -8.87 6.13
CA LEU A 38 -2.03 -7.80 6.17
C LEU A 38 -1.35 -6.48 5.79
N ALA A 39 -1.94 -5.74 4.86
CA ALA A 39 -1.42 -4.45 4.41
C ALA A 39 -2.52 -3.37 4.40
N PRO A 40 -2.19 -2.10 4.67
CA PRO A 40 -3.12 -1.01 4.50
C PRO A 40 -3.29 -0.69 3.01
N SER A 41 -4.54 -0.44 2.60
CA SER A 41 -4.86 -0.01 1.24
C SER A 41 -6.31 0.48 1.18
N ASN A 42 -6.58 1.73 1.40
CA ASN A 42 -7.95 2.27 1.49
C ASN A 42 -8.90 1.39 2.37
N GLY A 43 -8.37 0.90 3.48
CA GLY A 43 -8.87 -0.13 4.34
C GLY A 43 -7.75 -1.14 4.59
N LEU A 44 -8.07 -2.43 4.56
CA LEU A 44 -7.10 -3.51 4.75
C LEU A 44 -7.15 -4.51 3.60
N VAL A 45 -6.01 -5.02 3.22
CA VAL A 45 -5.86 -6.14 2.28
C VAL A 45 -5.18 -7.29 2.99
N LEU A 46 -5.90 -8.37 3.21
CA LEU A 46 -5.34 -9.65 3.65
C LEU A 46 -4.96 -10.45 2.40
N SER A 47 -3.68 -10.70 2.22
CA SER A 47 -3.13 -11.47 1.10
C SER A 47 -2.60 -12.80 1.60
N MET A 48 -2.92 -13.85 0.85
CA MET A 48 -2.40 -15.19 1.08
C MET A 48 -1.92 -15.77 -0.24
N SER A 49 -0.85 -16.55 -0.24
CA SER A 49 -0.35 -17.25 -1.42
C SER A 49 0.34 -18.56 -1.04
N GLY A 50 0.60 -19.40 -2.03
CA GLY A 50 1.29 -20.68 -1.88
C GLY A 50 0.41 -21.86 -2.22
N PHE A 51 0.70 -23.05 -1.64
CA PHE A 51 -0.04 -24.27 -1.91
C PHE A 51 -1.47 -24.23 -1.39
N THR A 52 -2.41 -24.85 -2.11
CA THR A 52 -3.86 -24.79 -1.79
C THR A 52 -4.26 -25.70 -0.64
N ASP A 53 -3.54 -26.79 -0.36
CA ASP A 53 -3.96 -27.88 0.53
C ASP A 53 -4.31 -27.46 1.96
N LYS A 54 -3.73 -26.39 2.47
CA LYS A 54 -3.95 -25.89 3.84
C LYS A 54 -4.34 -24.42 3.90
N GLN A 55 -4.77 -23.85 2.78
CA GLN A 55 -5.17 -22.45 2.74
C GLN A 55 -6.43 -22.15 3.55
N ASP A 56 -7.35 -23.08 3.69
CA ASP A 56 -8.53 -22.96 4.54
C ASP A 56 -8.15 -22.83 6.03
N VAL A 57 -7.17 -23.61 6.48
CA VAL A 57 -6.65 -23.54 7.86
C VAL A 57 -5.95 -22.21 8.08
N LEU A 58 -5.08 -21.81 7.13
CA LEU A 58 -4.37 -20.53 7.18
C LEU A 58 -5.35 -19.36 7.19
N LEU A 59 -6.41 -19.41 6.36
CA LEU A 59 -7.43 -18.38 6.32
C LEU A 59 -8.15 -18.21 7.66
N LYS A 60 -8.57 -19.32 8.28
CA LYS A 60 -9.25 -19.29 9.59
C LYS A 60 -8.38 -18.66 10.68
N GLN A 61 -7.11 -19.06 10.73
CA GLN A 61 -6.16 -18.49 11.68
C GLN A 61 -5.89 -17.01 11.41
N ALA A 62 -5.71 -16.64 10.15
CA ALA A 62 -5.50 -15.26 9.74
C ALA A 62 -6.70 -14.36 10.10
N LEU A 63 -7.92 -14.81 9.83
CA LEU A 63 -9.16 -14.08 10.19
C LEU A 63 -9.36 -13.95 11.70
N SER A 64 -9.04 -15.00 12.47
CA SER A 64 -9.04 -14.94 13.92
C SER A 64 -8.10 -13.86 14.46
N GLY A 65 -6.90 -13.75 13.86
CA GLY A 65 -5.90 -12.73 14.22
C GLY A 65 -6.39 -11.29 14.04
N LEU A 66 -7.29 -11.02 13.10
CA LEU A 66 -7.85 -9.68 12.92
C LEU A 66 -8.62 -9.16 14.14
N LYS A 67 -9.20 -10.07 14.94
CA LYS A 67 -9.98 -9.72 16.13
C LYS A 67 -9.13 -9.62 17.40
N ALA A 68 -7.83 -9.96 17.33
CA ALA A 68 -6.96 -9.96 18.50
C ALA A 68 -6.94 -8.60 19.21
N ASP A 69 -6.90 -8.64 20.53
CA ASP A 69 -6.82 -7.44 21.36
C ASP A 69 -5.48 -6.73 21.20
N VAL A 70 -5.51 -5.43 21.33
CA VAL A 70 -4.33 -4.57 21.28
C VAL A 70 -4.17 -3.84 22.61
N THR A 71 -3.04 -4.06 23.28
CA THR A 71 -2.71 -3.32 24.50
C THR A 71 -2.28 -1.89 24.19
N ALA A 72 -2.48 -0.96 25.13
CA ALA A 72 -2.01 0.42 24.98
C ALA A 72 -0.50 0.50 24.74
N GLN A 73 0.28 -0.36 25.40
CA GLN A 73 1.72 -0.43 25.20
C GLN A 73 2.09 -0.86 23.78
N ALA A 74 1.46 -1.92 23.25
CA ALA A 74 1.72 -2.38 21.88
C ALA A 74 1.34 -1.31 20.85
N PHE A 75 0.21 -0.62 21.07
CA PHE A 75 -0.21 0.49 20.22
C PHE A 75 0.82 1.62 20.21
N THR A 76 1.28 2.08 21.40
CA THR A 76 2.30 3.13 21.49
C THR A 76 3.58 2.74 20.75
N GLN A 77 4.05 1.50 20.92
CA GLN A 77 5.24 1.00 20.21
C GLN A 77 5.04 0.97 18.69
N ALA A 78 3.84 0.61 18.22
CA ALA A 78 3.53 0.59 16.80
C ALA A 78 3.50 2.03 16.21
N ILE A 79 2.89 2.97 16.92
CA ILE A 79 2.92 4.40 16.55
C ILE A 79 4.37 4.91 16.45
N ASP A 80 5.22 4.57 17.41
CA ASP A 80 6.63 4.99 17.36
C ASP A 80 7.39 4.36 16.19
N ARG A 81 7.13 3.10 15.87
CA ARG A 81 7.72 2.46 14.68
C ARG A 81 7.20 3.09 13.39
N TYR A 82 5.89 3.35 13.31
CA TYR A 82 5.28 4.02 12.17
C TYR A 82 5.92 5.40 11.92
N LYS A 83 6.05 6.23 12.95
CA LYS A 83 6.71 7.54 12.86
C LYS A 83 8.16 7.44 12.40
N ARG A 84 8.93 6.51 12.99
CA ARG A 84 10.32 6.27 12.56
C ARG A 84 10.40 5.79 11.11
N GLY A 85 9.47 4.95 10.67
CA GLY A 85 9.36 4.54 9.28
C GLY A 85 9.18 5.72 8.32
N LEU A 86 8.29 6.64 8.66
CA LEU A 86 8.06 7.87 7.90
C LEU A 86 9.29 8.79 7.86
N LEU A 87 9.97 8.98 9.00
CA LEU A 87 11.19 9.77 9.07
C LEU A 87 12.35 9.14 8.30
N ASN A 88 12.46 7.82 8.31
CA ASN A 88 13.48 7.11 7.54
C ASN A 88 13.26 7.20 6.02
N GLN A 89 12.02 7.37 5.57
CA GLN A 89 11.75 7.62 4.15
C GLN A 89 12.37 8.95 3.67
N GLN A 90 12.52 9.93 4.54
CA GLN A 90 13.18 11.21 4.23
C GLN A 90 14.71 11.09 4.09
N LYS A 91 15.29 9.97 4.53
CA LYS A 91 16.73 9.67 4.43
C LYS A 91 17.05 8.73 3.27
N GLN A 92 16.06 8.34 2.48
CA GLN A 92 16.26 7.51 1.29
C GLN A 92 17.02 8.27 0.20
N PHE A 93 17.53 7.54 -0.77
CA PHE A 93 18.18 8.14 -1.94
C PHE A 93 17.29 9.21 -2.58
N PRO A 94 17.87 10.28 -3.13
CA PRO A 94 17.12 11.40 -3.71
C PRO A 94 16.07 10.98 -4.74
N TYR A 95 16.39 10.00 -5.60
CA TYR A 95 15.41 9.50 -6.59
C TYR A 95 14.18 8.87 -5.93
N ALA A 96 14.35 8.13 -4.82
CA ALA A 96 13.22 7.52 -4.11
C ALA A 96 12.33 8.59 -3.46
N GLN A 97 12.93 9.65 -2.91
CA GLN A 97 12.21 10.80 -2.39
C GLN A 97 11.47 11.56 -3.51
N ALA A 98 12.10 11.75 -4.68
CA ALA A 98 11.49 12.39 -5.84
C ALA A 98 10.28 11.60 -6.37
N PHE A 99 10.39 10.27 -6.50
CA PHE A 99 9.25 9.41 -6.87
C PHE A 99 8.14 9.44 -5.81
N GLY A 100 8.49 9.47 -4.53
CA GLY A 100 7.52 9.61 -3.44
C GLY A 100 6.76 10.93 -3.53
N ALA A 101 7.46 12.04 -3.74
CA ALA A 101 6.87 13.37 -3.91
C ALA A 101 5.97 13.43 -5.16
N TYR A 102 6.43 12.90 -6.29
CA TYR A 102 5.62 12.77 -7.50
C TYR A 102 4.32 11.98 -7.26
N SER A 103 4.41 10.83 -6.61
CA SER A 103 3.23 9.99 -6.32
C SER A 103 2.20 10.73 -5.45
N LYS A 104 2.65 11.52 -4.50
CA LYS A 104 1.78 12.35 -3.65
C LYS A 104 1.13 13.48 -4.43
N LEU A 105 1.87 14.09 -5.35
CA LEU A 105 1.37 15.18 -6.19
C LEU A 105 0.21 14.74 -7.10
N ILE A 106 0.29 13.54 -7.66
CA ILE A 106 -0.66 13.07 -8.69
C ILE A 106 -1.82 12.24 -8.15
N ARG A 107 -1.79 11.79 -6.89
CA ARG A 107 -2.82 10.87 -6.36
C ARG A 107 -3.66 11.53 -5.28
N THR A 108 -4.97 11.36 -5.38
CA THR A 108 -5.89 11.66 -4.27
C THR A 108 -5.72 10.65 -3.13
N GLY A 109 -5.91 11.08 -1.90
CA GLY A 109 -5.75 10.23 -0.71
C GLY A 109 -4.30 10.01 -0.31
N SER A 110 -3.40 10.87 -0.77
CA SER A 110 -2.01 10.90 -0.31
C SER A 110 -1.83 12.05 0.69
N PHE A 111 -1.07 11.79 1.75
CA PHE A 111 -0.83 12.75 2.81
C PHE A 111 0.66 13.04 2.96
N ASP A 112 0.98 14.24 3.38
CA ASP A 112 2.36 14.62 3.70
C ASP A 112 2.86 13.92 4.94
N THR A 113 4.16 13.64 4.98
CA THR A 113 4.81 12.93 6.08
C THR A 113 4.60 13.63 7.42
N GLU A 114 4.71 14.95 7.47
CA GLU A 114 4.49 15.74 8.69
C GLU A 114 3.04 15.66 9.18
N ALA A 115 2.08 15.71 8.25
CA ALA A 115 0.68 15.57 8.58
C ALA A 115 0.36 14.17 9.15
N LEU A 116 0.96 13.10 8.58
CA LEU A 116 0.82 11.73 9.09
C LEU A 116 1.44 11.57 10.48
N ILE A 117 2.61 12.15 10.74
CA ILE A 117 3.26 12.14 12.06
C ILE A 117 2.38 12.85 13.08
N LYS A 118 1.89 14.05 12.75
CA LYS A 118 1.01 14.82 13.63
C LYS A 118 -0.31 14.08 13.93
N ALA A 119 -0.89 13.43 12.93
CA ALA A 119 -2.08 12.59 13.13
C ALA A 119 -1.76 11.41 14.07
N ALA A 120 -0.64 10.72 13.83
CA ALA A 120 -0.22 9.59 14.66
C ALA A 120 -0.02 9.97 16.14
N GLU A 121 0.45 11.17 16.45
CA GLU A 121 0.65 11.67 17.82
C GLU A 121 -0.64 11.94 18.57
N SER A 122 -1.72 12.19 17.86
CA SER A 122 -3.04 12.46 18.47
C SER A 122 -3.91 11.23 18.68
N LEU A 123 -3.51 10.08 18.14
CA LEU A 123 -4.31 8.86 18.16
C LEU A 123 -4.01 7.97 19.36
N SER A 124 -5.01 7.21 19.77
CA SER A 124 -4.97 6.30 20.92
C SER A 124 -5.41 4.88 20.54
N VAL A 125 -5.15 3.91 21.43
CA VAL A 125 -5.67 2.55 21.29
C VAL A 125 -7.21 2.51 21.27
N ALA A 126 -7.87 3.46 21.92
CA ALA A 126 -9.33 3.57 21.89
C ALA A 126 -9.83 3.93 20.48
N ASP A 127 -9.12 4.78 19.75
CA ASP A 127 -9.44 5.14 18.36
C ASP A 127 -9.24 3.94 17.44
N LEU A 128 -8.19 3.15 17.63
CA LEU A 128 -7.99 1.90 16.91
C LEU A 128 -9.13 0.91 17.19
N ASN A 129 -9.51 0.71 18.43
CA ASN A 129 -10.61 -0.19 18.80
C ASN A 129 -11.95 0.26 18.21
N LYS A 130 -12.20 1.56 18.19
CA LYS A 130 -13.37 2.15 17.52
C LYS A 130 -13.35 1.87 16.01
N LEU A 131 -12.21 2.05 15.35
CA LEU A 131 -12.05 1.72 13.92
C LEU A 131 -12.26 0.23 13.66
N LYS A 132 -11.66 -0.65 14.47
CA LYS A 132 -11.86 -2.11 14.36
C LYS A 132 -13.33 -2.46 14.46
N THR A 133 -14.02 -1.97 15.49
CA THR A 133 -15.45 -2.21 15.69
C THR A 133 -16.28 -1.74 14.50
N ALA A 134 -16.01 -0.54 13.98
CA ALA A 134 -16.70 -0.01 12.81
C ALA A 134 -16.43 -0.86 11.56
N THR A 135 -15.20 -1.30 11.36
CA THR A 135 -14.79 -2.14 10.21
C THR A 135 -15.48 -3.52 10.25
N PHE A 136 -15.63 -4.12 11.44
CA PHE A 136 -16.37 -5.39 11.57
C PHE A 136 -17.89 -5.21 11.48
N ALA A 137 -18.41 -4.06 11.89
CA ALA A 137 -19.85 -3.79 11.84
C ALA A 137 -20.32 -3.45 10.40
N THR A 138 -19.50 -2.73 9.62
CA THR A 138 -19.87 -2.28 8.27
C THR A 138 -18.65 -2.35 7.38
N ASN A 139 -18.66 -3.23 6.38
CA ASN A 139 -17.56 -3.38 5.43
C ASN A 139 -18.07 -3.70 4.02
N ASP A 140 -17.25 -3.35 3.02
CA ASP A 140 -17.36 -3.78 1.62
C ASP A 140 -16.26 -4.79 1.37
N LEU A 141 -16.60 -6.08 1.51
CA LEU A 141 -15.65 -7.17 1.36
C LEU A 141 -15.52 -7.55 -0.12
N ARG A 142 -14.29 -7.51 -0.62
CA ARG A 142 -13.95 -7.97 -1.97
C ARG A 142 -12.93 -9.08 -1.90
N VAL A 143 -13.20 -10.15 -2.62
CA VAL A 143 -12.35 -11.33 -2.68
C VAL A 143 -11.88 -11.51 -4.12
N PHE A 144 -10.58 -11.70 -4.27
CA PHE A 144 -9.96 -12.09 -5.52
C PHE A 144 -9.17 -13.38 -5.29
N SER A 145 -9.54 -14.45 -5.98
CA SER A 145 -8.85 -15.74 -5.94
C SER A 145 -8.32 -16.08 -7.32
N TYR A 146 -7.06 -16.48 -7.39
CA TYR A 146 -6.40 -16.88 -8.62
C TYR A 146 -5.49 -18.08 -8.36
N GLY A 147 -5.66 -19.15 -9.12
CA GLY A 147 -4.84 -20.35 -8.99
C GLY A 147 -5.65 -21.63 -9.17
N ASN A 148 -5.18 -22.71 -8.54
CA ASN A 148 -5.78 -24.03 -8.63
C ASN A 148 -6.92 -24.19 -7.60
N TYR A 149 -8.05 -23.51 -7.87
CA TYR A 149 -9.26 -23.59 -7.07
C TYR A 149 -10.40 -24.17 -7.91
N ASN A 150 -11.16 -25.06 -7.32
CA ASN A 150 -12.45 -25.48 -7.86
C ASN A 150 -13.58 -24.62 -7.24
N GLN A 151 -14.82 -24.82 -7.69
CA GLN A 151 -15.97 -24.07 -7.20
C GLN A 151 -16.20 -24.28 -5.69
N GLN A 152 -16.04 -25.49 -5.20
CA GLN A 152 -16.24 -25.82 -3.78
C GLN A 152 -15.22 -25.11 -2.87
N ASP A 153 -13.98 -24.98 -3.33
CA ASP A 153 -12.94 -24.22 -2.60
C ASP A 153 -13.33 -22.75 -2.46
N ILE A 154 -13.83 -22.14 -3.53
CA ILE A 154 -14.27 -20.74 -3.52
C ILE A 154 -15.51 -20.55 -2.64
N GLU A 155 -16.46 -21.46 -2.66
CA GLU A 155 -17.64 -21.44 -1.79
C GLU A 155 -17.24 -21.57 -0.32
N SER A 156 -16.27 -22.44 0.00
CA SER A 156 -15.73 -22.59 1.36
C SER A 156 -15.07 -21.32 1.85
N ILE A 157 -14.23 -20.68 1.02
CA ILE A 157 -13.59 -19.39 1.31
C ILE A 157 -14.66 -18.31 1.56
N ALA A 158 -15.65 -18.21 0.70
CA ALA A 158 -16.73 -17.22 0.84
C ALA A 158 -17.54 -17.41 2.12
N ASN A 159 -17.84 -18.66 2.50
CA ASN A 159 -18.56 -18.98 3.73
C ASN A 159 -17.75 -18.59 4.96
N GLU A 160 -16.46 -18.90 4.99
CA GLU A 160 -15.57 -18.57 6.11
C GLU A 160 -15.44 -17.03 6.29
N LEU A 161 -15.27 -16.33 5.19
CA LEU A 161 -15.21 -14.87 5.17
C LEU A 161 -16.52 -14.26 5.66
N SER A 162 -17.66 -14.74 5.17
CA SER A 162 -18.99 -14.23 5.57
C SER A 162 -19.32 -14.48 7.03
N ALA A 163 -18.82 -15.59 7.59
CA ALA A 163 -18.98 -15.90 9.01
C ALA A 163 -18.17 -14.97 9.93
N THR A 164 -17.01 -14.52 9.44
CA THR A 164 -16.08 -13.69 10.22
C THR A 164 -16.28 -12.19 9.99
N LEU A 165 -16.55 -11.81 8.74
CA LEU A 165 -16.73 -10.44 8.26
C LEU A 165 -18.07 -10.34 7.52
N PRO A 166 -19.19 -10.27 8.24
CA PRO A 166 -20.49 -10.18 7.59
C PRO A 166 -20.55 -8.88 6.77
N SER A 167 -20.56 -9.03 5.45
CA SER A 167 -20.74 -7.89 4.55
C SER A 167 -22.21 -7.48 4.60
N ASN A 168 -22.46 -6.35 5.21
CA ASN A 168 -23.79 -5.74 5.33
C ASN A 168 -23.90 -4.43 4.56
N HIS A 169 -22.89 -4.08 3.82
CA HIS A 169 -22.83 -2.89 2.96
C HIS A 169 -22.37 -3.30 1.56
N THR A 170 -23.26 -3.15 0.60
CA THR A 170 -22.92 -3.26 -0.83
C THR A 170 -22.73 -1.86 -1.38
N SER A 171 -21.49 -1.45 -1.55
CA SER A 171 -21.18 -0.26 -2.31
C SER A 171 -21.07 -0.60 -3.79
N SER A 172 -21.86 0.07 -4.64
CA SER A 172 -21.70 -0.01 -6.08
C SER A 172 -20.40 0.67 -6.54
N GLU A 173 -19.84 1.54 -5.72
CA GLU A 173 -18.63 2.30 -6.00
C GLU A 173 -17.56 2.06 -4.93
N PHE A 174 -16.55 1.29 -5.30
CA PHE A 174 -15.32 1.21 -4.52
C PHE A 174 -14.53 2.52 -4.70
N ALA A 175 -14.26 3.22 -3.60
CA ALA A 175 -13.46 4.43 -3.64
C ALA A 175 -12.03 4.11 -4.10
N ARG A 176 -11.69 4.54 -5.29
CA ARG A 176 -10.35 4.38 -5.87
C ARG A 176 -9.59 5.69 -5.77
N SER A 177 -8.29 5.59 -5.52
CA SER A 177 -7.40 6.73 -5.71
C SER A 177 -7.51 7.20 -7.15
N LYS A 178 -7.76 8.50 -7.32
CA LYS A 178 -7.79 9.15 -8.64
C LYS A 178 -6.42 9.77 -8.89
N ALA A 179 -5.94 9.61 -10.11
CA ALA A 179 -4.75 10.33 -10.56
C ALA A 179 -5.18 11.68 -11.16
N TRP A 180 -4.45 12.73 -10.78
CA TRP A 180 -4.54 13.99 -11.48
C TRP A 180 -3.82 13.85 -12.83
N LEU A 181 -4.45 14.34 -13.89
CA LEU A 181 -3.85 14.37 -15.22
C LEU A 181 -3.68 15.85 -15.62
N PRO A 182 -2.48 16.27 -16.03
CA PRO A 182 -2.25 17.61 -16.53
C PRO A 182 -3.05 17.85 -17.82
N GLN A 183 -3.44 19.11 -18.06
CA GLN A 183 -3.98 19.50 -19.33
C GLN A 183 -2.89 19.46 -20.42
N PRO A 184 -3.23 19.24 -21.70
CA PRO A 184 -2.26 19.27 -22.77
C PRO A 184 -1.43 20.58 -22.76
N GLY A 185 -0.10 20.46 -22.72
CA GLY A 185 0.82 21.59 -22.62
C GLY A 185 1.03 22.15 -21.20
N GLU A 186 0.34 21.62 -20.20
CA GLU A 186 0.57 21.99 -18.79
C GLU A 186 1.84 21.30 -18.27
N THR A 187 2.73 22.07 -17.67
CA THR A 187 3.92 21.58 -16.96
C THR A 187 3.81 21.99 -15.50
N ARG A 188 4.08 21.06 -14.60
CA ARG A 188 4.21 21.33 -13.16
C ARG A 188 5.60 20.95 -12.69
N VAL A 189 6.24 21.87 -12.01
CA VAL A 189 7.54 21.64 -11.38
C VAL A 189 7.33 21.62 -9.87
N LEU A 190 7.78 20.53 -9.24
CA LEU A 190 7.86 20.41 -7.78
C LEU A 190 9.35 20.37 -7.41
N GLN A 191 9.78 21.35 -6.67
CA GLN A 191 11.12 21.39 -6.08
C GLN A 191 11.01 21.17 -4.58
N LYS A 192 11.86 20.30 -4.06
CA LYS A 192 11.96 19.98 -2.64
C LYS A 192 13.41 19.95 -2.21
N ASP A 193 13.74 20.68 -1.16
CA ASP A 193 15.03 20.54 -0.49
C ASP A 193 15.05 19.27 0.34
N ILE A 194 16.17 18.58 0.33
CA ILE A 194 16.39 17.33 1.05
C ILE A 194 17.71 17.38 1.82
N ASP A 195 17.79 16.67 2.95
CA ASP A 195 18.97 16.62 3.82
C ASP A 195 20.10 15.69 3.31
N VAL A 196 20.09 15.37 2.01
CA VAL A 196 21.10 14.52 1.38
C VAL A 196 21.87 15.38 0.36
N ALA A 197 23.19 15.33 0.43
CA ALA A 197 24.08 16.10 -0.46
C ALA A 197 24.15 15.47 -1.87
N ASP A 198 22.99 15.33 -2.52
CA ASP A 198 22.84 14.80 -3.87
C ASP A 198 21.54 15.33 -4.47
N VAL A 199 21.37 15.20 -5.79
CA VAL A 199 20.22 15.72 -6.53
C VAL A 199 19.59 14.61 -7.35
N ALA A 200 18.26 14.58 -7.40
CA ALA A 200 17.53 13.75 -8.33
C ALA A 200 16.47 14.56 -9.08
N VAL A 201 16.31 14.27 -10.35
CA VAL A 201 15.26 14.81 -11.21
C VAL A 201 14.39 13.66 -11.70
N VAL A 202 13.08 13.78 -11.53
CA VAL A 202 12.09 12.88 -12.14
C VAL A 202 11.26 13.70 -13.11
N ASP A 203 11.45 13.44 -14.40
CA ASP A 203 10.59 13.97 -15.46
C ASP A 203 9.55 12.93 -15.86
N MET A 204 8.29 13.33 -15.88
CA MET A 204 7.19 12.44 -16.17
C MET A 204 6.25 13.05 -17.20
N THR A 205 6.30 12.52 -18.40
CA THR A 205 5.35 12.87 -19.47
C THR A 205 4.13 11.95 -19.40
N VAL A 206 2.95 12.52 -19.29
CA VAL A 206 1.69 11.78 -19.17
C VAL A 206 0.85 11.93 -20.42
N HIS A 207 0.43 10.82 -21.03
CA HIS A 207 -0.52 10.85 -22.14
C HIS A 207 -1.95 10.99 -21.57
N PRO A 208 -2.74 11.98 -22.04
CA PRO A 208 -4.05 12.27 -21.45
C PRO A 208 -5.12 11.19 -21.70
N VAL A 209 -4.93 10.35 -22.72
CA VAL A 209 -5.88 9.29 -23.06
C VAL A 209 -5.34 7.94 -22.57
N PRO A 210 -6.03 7.27 -21.63
CA PRO A 210 -5.64 5.93 -21.18
C PRO A 210 -5.98 4.88 -22.24
N GLY A 211 -5.20 3.80 -22.32
CA GLY A 211 -5.51 2.67 -23.20
C GLY A 211 -4.31 1.78 -23.47
N TYR A 212 -4.59 0.58 -23.98
CA TYR A 212 -3.53 -0.39 -24.31
C TYR A 212 -2.64 0.07 -25.45
N LYS A 213 -3.21 0.75 -26.46
CA LYS A 213 -2.45 1.30 -27.59
C LYS A 213 -1.43 2.33 -27.09
N GLN A 214 -1.84 3.26 -26.26
CA GLN A 214 -1.00 4.29 -25.68
C GLN A 214 0.08 3.70 -24.78
N LYS A 215 -0.25 2.68 -23.99
CA LYS A 215 0.74 1.93 -23.20
C LYS A 215 1.78 1.25 -24.07
N ALA A 216 1.35 0.60 -25.16
CA ALA A 216 2.27 -0.04 -26.10
C ALA A 216 3.19 0.98 -26.80
N GLN A 217 2.65 2.12 -27.23
CA GLN A 217 3.43 3.21 -27.80
C GLN A 217 4.45 3.77 -26.80
N ALA A 218 4.04 3.99 -25.54
CA ALA A 218 4.94 4.45 -24.48
C ALA A 218 6.05 3.42 -24.19
N ALA A 219 5.72 2.12 -24.19
CA ALA A 219 6.72 1.07 -23.97
C ALA A 219 7.76 0.99 -25.09
N VAL A 220 7.34 1.14 -26.34
CA VAL A 220 8.28 1.20 -27.50
C VAL A 220 9.16 2.43 -27.40
N LEU A 221 8.59 3.59 -27.12
CA LEU A 221 9.31 4.83 -26.94
C LEU A 221 10.34 4.73 -25.79
N GLN A 222 9.90 4.22 -24.63
CA GLN A 222 10.78 4.00 -23.49
C GLN A 222 11.94 3.05 -23.82
N SER A 223 11.65 1.95 -24.52
CA SER A 223 12.69 1.00 -24.94
C SER A 223 13.74 1.65 -25.84
N HIS A 224 13.30 2.52 -26.76
CA HIS A 224 14.20 3.26 -27.65
C HIS A 224 15.04 4.29 -26.87
N PHE A 225 14.41 5.10 -26.04
CA PHE A 225 15.11 6.14 -25.30
C PHE A 225 16.03 5.61 -24.20
N ARG A 226 15.70 4.47 -23.59
CA ARG A 226 16.45 3.92 -22.46
C ARG A 226 17.95 3.78 -22.76
N THR A 227 18.29 3.20 -23.89
CA THR A 227 19.69 3.00 -24.29
C THR A 227 20.37 4.34 -24.57
N ILE A 228 19.72 5.22 -25.33
CA ILE A 228 20.25 6.53 -25.68
C ILE A 228 20.48 7.38 -24.41
N ALA A 229 19.51 7.43 -23.51
CA ALA A 229 19.62 8.18 -22.28
C ALA A 229 20.75 7.63 -21.39
N PHE A 230 20.82 6.31 -21.25
CA PHE A 230 21.88 5.67 -20.47
C PHE A 230 23.27 5.98 -21.02
N ASP A 231 23.48 5.79 -22.31
CA ASP A 231 24.78 6.02 -22.96
C ASP A 231 25.18 7.49 -22.84
N LYS A 232 24.23 8.39 -23.11
CA LYS A 232 24.50 9.83 -23.07
C LYS A 232 24.78 10.32 -21.65
N MET A 233 23.85 10.08 -20.74
CA MET A 233 23.89 10.69 -19.40
C MET A 233 24.86 9.99 -18.46
N ARG A 234 24.97 8.66 -18.54
CA ARG A 234 25.85 7.89 -17.65
C ARG A 234 27.23 7.67 -18.21
N THR A 235 27.34 7.28 -19.50
CA THR A 235 28.62 6.85 -20.08
C THR A 235 29.41 8.03 -20.62
N GLU A 236 28.79 8.90 -21.43
CA GLU A 236 29.49 10.03 -22.06
C GLU A 236 29.65 11.22 -21.11
N GLU A 237 28.54 11.66 -20.48
CA GLU A 237 28.55 12.89 -19.68
C GLU A 237 28.78 12.61 -18.19
N GLN A 238 28.69 11.37 -17.73
CA GLN A 238 28.94 10.95 -16.33
C GLN A 238 28.13 11.74 -15.30
N LEU A 239 26.90 12.14 -15.65
CA LEU A 239 26.04 13.00 -14.81
C LEU A 239 25.47 12.25 -13.63
N ALA A 240 25.16 10.96 -13.76
CA ALA A 240 24.52 10.17 -12.72
C ALA A 240 24.85 8.69 -12.81
N TYR A 241 24.82 8.00 -11.67
CA TYR A 241 24.95 6.55 -11.63
C TYR A 241 23.64 5.84 -12.04
N ALA A 242 22.51 6.40 -11.67
CA ALA A 242 21.18 5.90 -12.02
C ALA A 242 20.50 6.85 -13.00
N VAL A 243 20.17 6.31 -14.18
CA VAL A 243 19.48 7.01 -15.27
C VAL A 243 18.27 6.22 -15.71
#